data_56904bb318201475794096e759fd1973
#
_entry.id   56904bb318201475794096e759fd1973
#
_cell.length_a   1.000
_cell.length_b   1.000
_cell.length_c   1.000
_cell.angle_alpha   90.00
_cell.angle_beta   90.00
_cell.angle_gamma   90.00
#
_symmetry.space_group_name_H-M   'P 1'
#
loop_
_entity.id
_entity.type
_entity.pdbx_description
1 polymer ?
#
loop_
_entity_poly.entity_id
_entity_poly.type
_entity_poly.pdbx_seq_one_letter_code
_entity_poly.pdbx_strand_id
1 'polypeptide(L)'
;MRKIISFMHISLDGFVAGPNREMNWIKVDEEIFDHVGKRISEGDTALYGRVTYQMMEGYWPTAADKPNASKHDIDHSKWYSKVHKVVLSKTMKDSGLGYTTIISDNLSDRINEIKQKGDNGILLFGSPTATHSLMKLNLIDGYWLFVNPIILGHGILLFADINPDSYRDKIKLNLVSTRPFTCGVTELNYTVDRQ
;
A
#
# COMPACT_ATOMS: atom_id res chain seq x y z
N MET A 1 -6.29 17.32 7.61
CA MET A 1 -6.64 16.43 6.49
C MET A 1 -5.74 15.20 6.55
N ARG A 2 -6.31 14.00 6.50
CA ARG A 2 -5.59 12.73 6.61
C ARG A 2 -4.61 12.55 5.44
N LYS A 3 -3.51 11.87 5.68
CA LYS A 3 -2.49 11.60 4.67
C LYS A 3 -2.67 10.20 4.08
N ILE A 4 -2.50 10.07 2.76
CA ILE A 4 -2.40 8.77 2.09
C ILE A 4 -0.92 8.43 1.95
N ILE A 5 -0.52 7.31 2.56
CA ILE A 5 0.83 6.76 2.47
C ILE A 5 0.78 5.48 1.64
N SER A 6 1.52 5.46 0.54
CA SER A 6 1.69 4.25 -0.28
C SER A 6 2.69 3.32 0.40
N PHE A 7 2.20 2.18 0.87
CA PHE A 7 2.99 1.12 1.50
C PHE A 7 3.30 0.02 0.48
N MET A 8 4.59 -0.25 0.23
CA MET A 8 5.00 -1.15 -0.83
C MET A 8 6.35 -1.82 -0.56
N HIS A 9 6.43 -3.13 -0.82
CA HIS A 9 7.71 -3.81 -1.05
C HIS A 9 8.12 -3.64 -2.50
N ILE A 10 9.38 -3.30 -2.72
CA ILE A 10 9.96 -3.14 -4.07
C ILE A 10 11.31 -3.86 -4.17
N SER A 11 11.69 -4.24 -5.39
CA SER A 11 13.07 -4.61 -5.71
C SER A 11 13.96 -3.37 -5.73
N LEU A 12 15.27 -3.55 -5.73
CA LEU A 12 16.23 -2.43 -5.80
C LEU A 12 16.05 -1.59 -7.10
N ASP A 13 15.62 -2.22 -8.18
CA ASP A 13 15.33 -1.58 -9.48
C ASP A 13 13.84 -1.17 -9.65
N GLY A 14 13.05 -1.15 -8.55
CA GLY A 14 11.75 -0.48 -8.47
C GLY A 14 10.53 -1.31 -8.90
N PHE A 15 10.66 -2.62 -9.07
CA PHE A 15 9.53 -3.50 -9.37
C PHE A 15 8.80 -3.94 -8.11
N VAL A 16 7.47 -4.05 -8.18
CA VAL A 16 6.61 -4.55 -7.10
C VAL A 16 6.22 -6.01 -7.29
N ALA A 17 6.35 -6.53 -8.49
CA ALA A 17 6.12 -7.92 -8.83
C ALA A 17 6.89 -8.28 -10.11
N GLY A 18 7.13 -9.57 -10.31
CA GLY A 18 7.60 -10.11 -11.58
C GLY A 18 6.56 -9.98 -12.71
N PRO A 19 6.89 -10.37 -13.95
CA PRO A 19 6.01 -10.21 -15.11
C PRO A 19 4.70 -10.99 -15.00
N ASN A 20 4.69 -12.13 -14.31
CA ASN A 20 3.48 -12.93 -14.05
C ASN A 20 2.92 -12.65 -12.64
N ARG A 21 3.26 -11.51 -12.05
CA ARG A 21 2.86 -11.07 -10.69
C ARG A 21 3.47 -11.88 -9.55
N GLU A 22 4.63 -12.49 -9.78
CA GLU A 22 5.37 -13.19 -8.74
C GLU A 22 5.86 -12.20 -7.67
N MET A 23 5.68 -12.58 -6.41
CA MET A 23 6.11 -11.81 -5.23
C MET A 23 6.89 -12.67 -4.23
N ASN A 24 7.29 -13.90 -4.61
CA ASN A 24 8.02 -14.85 -3.76
C ASN A 24 9.46 -14.43 -3.43
N TRP A 25 9.93 -13.35 -4.03
CA TRP A 25 11.22 -12.71 -3.77
C TRP A 25 11.18 -11.71 -2.60
N ILE A 26 9.98 -11.31 -2.14
CA ILE A 26 9.81 -10.40 -1.02
C ILE A 26 10.30 -11.07 0.25
N LYS A 27 11.29 -10.45 0.89
CA LYS A 27 11.78 -10.89 2.21
C LYS A 27 10.96 -10.23 3.31
N VAL A 28 10.44 -11.06 4.19
CA VAL A 28 9.77 -10.65 5.41
C VAL A 28 10.19 -11.58 6.55
N ASP A 29 10.36 -11.02 7.74
CA ASP A 29 10.69 -11.74 8.96
C ASP A 29 9.92 -11.12 10.14
N GLU A 30 10.11 -11.67 11.34
CA GLU A 30 9.44 -11.16 12.55
C GLU A 30 9.80 -9.70 12.83
N GLU A 31 11.04 -9.27 12.55
CA GLU A 31 11.47 -7.88 12.76
C GLU A 31 10.66 -6.91 11.88
N ILE A 32 10.49 -7.25 10.61
CA ILE A 32 9.67 -6.47 9.66
C ILE A 32 8.20 -6.50 10.09
N PHE A 33 7.66 -7.68 10.42
CA PHE A 33 6.26 -7.82 10.82
C PHE A 33 5.91 -7.04 12.09
N ASP A 34 6.76 -7.07 13.11
CA ASP A 34 6.56 -6.31 14.34
C ASP A 34 6.63 -4.80 14.09
N HIS A 35 7.58 -4.36 13.25
CA HIS A 35 7.72 -2.94 12.88
C HIS A 35 6.52 -2.44 12.06
N VAL A 36 6.14 -3.19 11.03
CA VAL A 36 5.00 -2.87 10.15
C VAL A 36 3.69 -2.94 10.92
N GLY A 37 3.50 -3.96 11.75
CA GLY A 37 2.29 -4.17 12.55
C GLY A 37 1.99 -3.00 13.49
N LYS A 38 3.00 -2.42 14.14
CA LYS A 38 2.84 -1.22 14.99
C LYS A 38 2.23 -0.05 14.21
N ARG A 39 2.79 0.27 13.04
CA ARG A 39 2.33 1.39 12.22
C ARG A 39 0.97 1.12 11.57
N ILE A 40 0.72 -0.12 11.14
CA ILE A 40 -0.57 -0.52 10.56
C ILE A 40 -1.70 -0.40 11.60
N SER A 41 -1.44 -0.81 12.85
CA SER A 41 -2.44 -0.74 13.92
C SER A 41 -2.90 0.68 14.28
N GLU A 42 -2.11 1.70 13.93
CA GLU A 42 -2.46 3.11 14.07
C GLU A 42 -3.36 3.62 12.93
N GLY A 43 -3.44 2.89 11.82
CA GLY A 43 -4.29 3.23 10.68
C GLY A 43 -5.73 2.74 10.86
N ASP A 44 -6.69 3.56 10.47
CA ASP A 44 -8.13 3.23 10.50
C ASP A 44 -8.73 2.97 9.12
N THR A 45 -7.95 3.20 8.06
CA THR A 45 -8.40 3.03 6.68
C THR A 45 -7.31 2.38 5.84
N ALA A 46 -7.68 1.26 5.21
CA ALA A 46 -6.87 0.53 4.24
C ALA A 46 -7.40 0.75 2.83
N LEU A 47 -6.55 1.26 1.94
CA LEU A 47 -6.91 1.54 0.56
C LEU A 47 -6.25 0.50 -0.35
N TYR A 48 -7.01 0.00 -1.32
CA TYR A 48 -6.60 -1.06 -2.24
C TYR A 48 -7.05 -0.79 -3.67
N GLY A 49 -6.35 -1.35 -4.64
CA GLY A 49 -6.93 -1.69 -5.94
C GLY A 49 -7.63 -3.06 -5.85
N ARG A 50 -8.55 -3.33 -6.77
CA ARG A 50 -9.38 -4.55 -6.78
C ARG A 50 -8.59 -5.84 -6.59
N VAL A 51 -7.52 -6.05 -7.35
CA VAL A 51 -6.76 -7.31 -7.31
C VAL A 51 -6.11 -7.53 -5.95
N THR A 52 -5.49 -6.49 -5.40
CA THR A 52 -4.88 -6.55 -4.07
C THR A 52 -5.95 -6.77 -3.00
N TYR A 53 -7.08 -6.09 -3.07
CA TYR A 53 -8.20 -6.31 -2.16
C TYR A 53 -8.66 -7.76 -2.17
N GLN A 54 -8.89 -8.35 -3.36
CA GLN A 54 -9.31 -9.75 -3.48
C GLN A 54 -8.28 -10.73 -2.91
N MET A 55 -6.99 -10.45 -3.08
CA MET A 55 -5.92 -11.25 -2.48
C MET A 55 -5.94 -11.15 -0.94
N MET A 56 -6.09 -9.95 -0.40
CA MET A 56 -6.16 -9.71 1.04
C MET A 56 -7.42 -10.35 1.67
N GLU A 57 -8.57 -10.21 1.01
CA GLU A 57 -9.84 -10.78 1.44
C GLU A 57 -9.83 -12.33 1.40
N GLY A 58 -9.06 -12.91 0.49
CA GLY A 58 -8.87 -14.37 0.41
C GLY A 58 -7.96 -14.94 1.50
N TYR A 59 -7.23 -14.12 2.25
CA TYR A 59 -6.27 -14.59 3.25
C TYR A 59 -6.59 -14.13 4.68
N TRP A 60 -6.73 -12.81 4.90
CA TRP A 60 -6.75 -12.23 6.24
C TRP A 60 -7.97 -12.58 7.09
N PRO A 61 -9.20 -12.71 6.55
CA PRO A 61 -10.35 -13.05 7.38
C PRO A 61 -10.23 -14.36 8.15
N THR A 62 -9.46 -15.31 7.62
CA THR A 62 -9.28 -16.66 8.20
C THR A 62 -7.84 -16.96 8.61
N ALA A 63 -6.91 -16.02 8.47
CA ALA A 63 -5.49 -16.28 8.73
C ALA A 63 -5.23 -16.62 10.21
N ALA A 64 -5.95 -16.00 11.15
CA ALA A 64 -5.85 -16.29 12.58
C ALA A 64 -6.33 -17.69 12.98
N ASP A 65 -7.20 -18.31 12.16
CA ASP A 65 -7.81 -19.61 12.47
C ASP A 65 -6.97 -20.79 11.96
N LYS A 66 -5.86 -20.52 11.28
CA LYS A 66 -4.98 -21.56 10.75
C LYS A 66 -4.23 -22.27 11.89
N PRO A 67 -4.00 -23.60 11.79
CA PRO A 67 -3.35 -24.36 12.87
C PRO A 67 -1.95 -23.86 13.29
N ASN A 68 -1.24 -23.20 12.35
CA ASN A 68 0.10 -22.65 12.59
C ASN A 68 0.12 -21.12 12.39
N ALA A 69 -0.97 -20.43 12.74
CA ALA A 69 -1.04 -18.99 12.63
C ALA A 69 0.06 -18.33 13.46
N SER A 70 0.88 -17.51 12.81
CA SER A 70 1.90 -16.71 13.47
C SER A 70 1.26 -15.59 14.30
N LYS A 71 2.04 -14.98 15.19
CA LYS A 71 1.60 -13.75 15.89
C LYS A 71 1.14 -12.68 14.91
N HIS A 72 1.88 -12.51 13.79
CA HIS A 72 1.51 -11.58 12.74
C HIS A 72 0.15 -11.91 12.10
N ASP A 73 -0.10 -13.19 11.79
CA ASP A 73 -1.40 -13.60 11.22
C ASP A 73 -2.56 -13.25 12.17
N ILE A 74 -2.39 -13.50 13.46
CA ILE A 74 -3.40 -13.20 14.48
C ILE A 74 -3.65 -11.69 14.60
N ASP A 75 -2.58 -10.92 14.75
CA ASP A 75 -2.68 -9.47 15.00
C ASP A 75 -3.20 -8.74 13.75
N HIS A 76 -2.71 -9.09 12.58
CA HIS A 76 -3.16 -8.50 11.32
C HIS A 76 -4.61 -8.87 10.98
N SER A 77 -5.02 -10.13 11.20
CA SER A 77 -6.43 -10.53 11.03
C SER A 77 -7.38 -9.72 11.92
N LYS A 78 -7.01 -9.50 13.18
CA LYS A 78 -7.80 -8.68 14.12
C LYS A 78 -7.93 -7.23 13.64
N TRP A 79 -6.85 -6.65 13.13
CA TRP A 79 -6.87 -5.32 12.55
C TRP A 79 -7.71 -5.31 11.26
N TYR A 80 -7.47 -6.27 10.35
CA TYR A 80 -8.14 -6.39 9.05
C TYR A 80 -9.66 -6.51 9.17
N SER A 81 -10.15 -7.20 10.20
CA SER A 81 -11.59 -7.34 10.46
C SER A 81 -12.30 -6.04 10.85
N LYS A 82 -11.57 -5.05 11.35
CA LYS A 82 -12.10 -3.79 11.89
C LYS A 82 -11.82 -2.58 11.02
N VAL A 83 -10.74 -2.62 10.22
CA VAL A 83 -10.30 -1.50 9.40
C VAL A 83 -11.32 -1.18 8.31
N HIS A 84 -11.58 0.11 8.08
CA HIS A 84 -12.39 0.54 6.93
C HIS A 84 -11.60 0.30 5.64
N LYS A 85 -12.17 -0.48 4.73
CA LYS A 85 -11.55 -0.83 3.45
C LYS A 85 -12.09 0.06 2.34
N VAL A 86 -11.22 0.69 1.59
CA VAL A 86 -11.55 1.48 0.41
C VAL A 86 -10.95 0.80 -0.81
N VAL A 87 -11.78 0.47 -1.80
CA VAL A 87 -11.35 -0.28 -2.99
C VAL A 87 -11.56 0.54 -4.24
N LEU A 88 -10.49 0.81 -4.96
CA LEU A 88 -10.54 1.48 -6.26
C LEU A 88 -10.84 0.45 -7.36
N SER A 89 -12.05 0.49 -7.94
CA SER A 89 -12.45 -0.46 -8.96
C SER A 89 -13.62 0.05 -9.79
N LYS A 90 -13.47 0.01 -11.12
CA LYS A 90 -14.56 0.28 -12.08
C LYS A 90 -15.46 -0.94 -12.34
N THR A 91 -15.04 -2.13 -11.94
CA THR A 91 -15.72 -3.39 -12.31
C THR A 91 -16.26 -4.16 -11.12
N MET A 92 -15.82 -3.84 -9.91
CA MET A 92 -16.31 -4.46 -8.69
C MET A 92 -17.64 -3.80 -8.29
N LYS A 93 -18.64 -4.62 -8.04
CA LYS A 93 -19.91 -4.18 -7.44
C LYS A 93 -19.76 -4.11 -5.93
N ASP A 94 -20.70 -3.42 -5.28
CA ASP A 94 -20.74 -3.35 -3.83
C ASP A 94 -20.62 -4.76 -3.22
N SER A 95 -19.69 -4.89 -2.27
CA SER A 95 -19.43 -6.18 -1.61
C SER A 95 -20.53 -6.56 -0.61
N GLY A 96 -21.43 -5.64 -0.26
CA GLY A 96 -22.41 -5.80 0.83
C GLY A 96 -21.77 -5.86 2.23
N LEU A 97 -20.46 -5.74 2.34
CA LEU A 97 -19.74 -5.74 3.61
C LEU A 97 -19.67 -4.30 4.15
N GLY A 98 -20.32 -4.04 5.27
CA GLY A 98 -20.51 -2.70 5.85
C GLY A 98 -19.24 -1.89 6.17
N TYR A 99 -18.07 -2.52 6.12
CA TYR A 99 -16.77 -1.87 6.32
C TYR A 99 -15.96 -1.69 5.02
N THR A 100 -16.60 -1.83 3.85
CA THR A 100 -15.94 -1.69 2.55
C THR A 100 -16.65 -0.66 1.70
N THR A 101 -15.91 0.32 1.21
CA THR A 101 -16.37 1.34 0.26
C THR A 101 -15.71 1.11 -1.09
N ILE A 102 -16.50 0.98 -2.16
CA ILE A 102 -15.97 0.87 -3.52
C ILE A 102 -16.05 2.23 -4.20
N ILE A 103 -14.94 2.66 -4.80
CA ILE A 103 -14.87 3.88 -5.60
C ILE A 103 -14.68 3.48 -7.05
N SER A 104 -15.68 3.75 -7.88
CA SER A 104 -15.70 3.43 -9.31
C SER A 104 -15.47 4.65 -10.20
N ASP A 105 -15.83 5.83 -9.71
CA ASP A 105 -15.82 7.11 -10.43
C ASP A 105 -15.46 8.28 -9.49
N ASN A 106 -15.36 9.48 -10.05
CA ASN A 106 -15.09 10.73 -9.30
C ASN A 106 -13.97 10.57 -8.24
N LEU A 107 -12.91 9.84 -8.63
CA LEU A 107 -11.85 9.39 -7.70
C LEU A 107 -11.28 10.52 -6.85
N SER A 108 -11.06 11.69 -7.44
CA SER A 108 -10.50 12.85 -6.72
C SER A 108 -11.40 13.30 -5.57
N ASP A 109 -12.68 13.51 -5.87
CA ASP A 109 -13.63 14.05 -4.88
C ASP A 109 -13.90 13.02 -3.78
N ARG A 110 -14.11 11.76 -4.17
CA ARG A 110 -14.35 10.67 -3.22
C ARG A 110 -13.17 10.43 -2.27
N ILE A 111 -11.95 10.49 -2.78
CA ILE A 111 -10.75 10.38 -1.95
C ILE A 111 -10.60 11.60 -1.03
N ASN A 112 -10.87 12.81 -1.52
CA ASN A 112 -10.83 14.01 -0.68
C ASN A 112 -11.89 13.96 0.43
N GLU A 113 -13.10 13.48 0.16
CA GLU A 113 -14.11 13.22 1.20
C GLU A 113 -13.61 12.27 2.28
N ILE A 114 -12.94 11.17 1.88
CA ILE A 114 -12.36 10.19 2.83
C ILE A 114 -11.23 10.84 3.62
N LYS A 115 -10.39 11.65 3.00
CA LYS A 115 -9.30 12.37 3.69
C LYS A 115 -9.82 13.37 4.73
N GLN A 116 -11.06 13.81 4.64
CA GLN A 116 -11.70 14.72 5.62
C GLN A 116 -12.37 13.99 6.79
N LYS A 117 -12.59 12.68 6.68
CA LYS A 117 -13.27 11.86 7.70
C LYS A 117 -12.27 11.04 8.49
N GLY A 118 -12.37 11.06 9.82
CA GLY A 118 -11.46 10.32 10.71
C GLY A 118 -10.15 11.06 11.01
N ASP A 119 -9.36 10.51 11.92
CA ASP A 119 -8.20 11.17 12.52
C ASP A 119 -6.87 10.51 12.13
N ASN A 120 -6.88 9.21 11.81
CA ASN A 120 -5.68 8.43 11.54
C ASN A 120 -5.32 8.40 10.05
N GLY A 121 -4.11 7.91 9.73
CA GLY A 121 -3.61 7.82 8.37
C GLY A 121 -4.38 6.81 7.49
N ILE A 122 -4.32 7.02 6.19
CA ILE A 122 -4.81 6.10 5.17
C ILE A 122 -3.59 5.37 4.59
N LEU A 123 -3.57 4.04 4.68
CA LEU A 123 -2.53 3.23 4.08
C LEU A 123 -3.01 2.62 2.77
N LEU A 124 -2.32 2.94 1.69
CA LEU A 124 -2.51 2.31 0.38
C LEU A 124 -1.61 1.08 0.30
N PHE A 125 -2.23 -0.10 0.38
CA PHE A 125 -1.51 -1.38 0.34
C PHE A 125 -1.36 -1.87 -1.08
N GLY A 126 -0.11 -2.07 -1.48
CA GLY A 126 0.21 -2.64 -2.77
C GLY A 126 -0.47 -1.90 -3.92
N SER A 127 -0.86 -2.62 -4.97
CA SER A 127 -1.66 -2.13 -6.09
C SER A 127 -0.99 -0.98 -6.87
N PRO A 128 0.02 -1.28 -7.72
CA PRO A 128 0.68 -0.26 -8.52
C PRO A 128 -0.31 0.57 -9.35
N THR A 129 -1.36 -0.06 -9.90
CA THR A 129 -2.40 0.65 -10.67
C THR A 129 -3.17 1.69 -9.84
N ALA A 130 -3.50 1.37 -8.58
CA ALA A 130 -4.14 2.34 -7.69
C ALA A 130 -3.17 3.47 -7.34
N THR A 131 -1.91 3.13 -7.06
CA THR A 131 -0.84 4.12 -6.82
C THR A 131 -0.70 5.07 -8.00
N HIS A 132 -0.60 4.57 -9.23
CA HIS A 132 -0.51 5.40 -10.44
C HIS A 132 -1.73 6.32 -10.61
N SER A 133 -2.94 5.80 -10.36
CA SER A 133 -4.16 6.61 -10.47
C SER A 133 -4.17 7.76 -9.48
N LEU A 134 -3.76 7.52 -8.23
CA LEU A 134 -3.69 8.54 -7.19
C LEU A 134 -2.52 9.51 -7.39
N MET A 135 -1.38 9.04 -7.91
CA MET A 135 -0.24 9.89 -8.28
C MET A 135 -0.63 10.90 -9.36
N LYS A 136 -1.30 10.46 -10.42
CA LYS A 136 -1.78 11.34 -11.51
C LYS A 136 -2.72 12.44 -11.01
N LEU A 137 -3.41 12.22 -9.91
CA LEU A 137 -4.31 13.18 -9.27
C LEU A 137 -3.65 13.96 -8.12
N ASN A 138 -2.35 13.75 -7.90
CA ASN A 138 -1.59 14.35 -6.80
C ASN A 138 -2.21 14.11 -5.41
N LEU A 139 -2.75 12.91 -5.18
CA LEU A 139 -3.45 12.54 -3.95
C LEU A 139 -2.61 11.77 -2.93
N ILE A 140 -1.43 11.26 -3.34
CA ILE A 140 -0.49 10.58 -2.44
C ILE A 140 0.32 11.61 -1.67
N ASP A 141 0.41 11.46 -0.36
CA ASP A 141 1.11 12.37 0.54
C ASP A 141 2.48 11.85 0.96
N GLY A 142 2.74 10.55 0.78
CA GLY A 142 4.02 9.95 1.09
C GLY A 142 4.15 8.50 0.63
N TYR A 143 5.37 8.01 0.74
CA TYR A 143 5.75 6.65 0.35
C TYR A 143 6.46 5.97 1.51
N TRP A 144 6.02 4.77 1.85
CA TRP A 144 6.63 3.90 2.83
C TRP A 144 7.06 2.61 2.12
N LEU A 145 8.33 2.58 1.74
CA LEU A 145 8.88 1.58 0.83
C LEU A 145 9.81 0.62 1.58
N PHE A 146 9.72 -0.65 1.27
CA PHE A 146 10.62 -1.70 1.72
C PHE A 146 11.41 -2.20 0.52
N VAL A 147 12.64 -1.71 0.39
CA VAL A 147 13.55 -2.04 -0.70
C VAL A 147 14.21 -3.38 -0.41
N ASN A 148 13.87 -4.39 -1.18
CA ASN A 148 14.43 -5.73 -1.06
C ASN A 148 15.79 -5.81 -1.79
N PRO A 149 16.75 -6.58 -1.24
CA PRO A 149 18.09 -6.71 -1.83
C PRO A 149 18.07 -7.67 -3.04
N ILE A 150 17.35 -7.30 -4.09
CA ILE A 150 17.19 -8.05 -5.34
C ILE A 150 17.02 -7.11 -6.53
N ILE A 151 17.51 -7.52 -7.69
CA ILE A 151 17.26 -6.90 -8.98
C ILE A 151 16.44 -7.87 -9.80
N LEU A 152 15.30 -7.43 -10.32
CA LEU A 152 14.41 -8.26 -11.14
C LEU A 152 14.64 -8.08 -12.65
N GLY A 153 15.08 -6.90 -13.08
CA GLY A 153 15.33 -6.56 -14.49
C GLY A 153 14.06 -6.31 -15.31
N HIS A 154 12.95 -6.97 -14.99
CA HIS A 154 11.65 -6.76 -15.64
C HIS A 154 10.50 -7.16 -14.71
N GLY A 155 9.30 -6.64 -14.98
CA GLY A 155 8.13 -6.88 -14.14
C GLY A 155 7.19 -5.69 -14.09
N ILE A 156 6.46 -5.54 -12.98
CA ILE A 156 5.52 -4.45 -12.74
C ILE A 156 6.21 -3.37 -11.90
N LEU A 157 6.45 -2.22 -12.51
CA LEU A 157 7.07 -1.07 -11.84
C LEU A 157 6.12 -0.38 -10.86
N LEU A 158 6.65 0.08 -9.72
CA LEU A 158 5.91 0.98 -8.83
C LEU A 158 5.72 2.36 -9.48
N PHE A 159 6.76 2.89 -10.09
CA PHE A 159 6.77 4.22 -10.70
C PHE A 159 6.79 4.13 -12.23
N ALA A 160 5.72 3.57 -12.81
CA ALA A 160 5.49 3.57 -14.24
C ALA A 160 4.52 4.70 -14.63
N ASP A 161 4.54 5.11 -15.92
CA ASP A 161 3.62 6.10 -16.51
C ASP A 161 3.59 7.46 -15.77
N ILE A 162 4.63 7.78 -15.06
CA ILE A 162 4.89 9.14 -14.59
C ILE A 162 5.28 9.89 -15.87
N ASN A 163 4.37 10.72 -16.37
CA ASN A 163 4.55 11.40 -17.65
C ASN A 163 5.81 12.29 -17.59
N PRO A 164 6.89 11.96 -18.32
CA PRO A 164 8.13 12.71 -18.25
C PRO A 164 8.20 13.85 -19.27
N ASP A 165 7.07 14.27 -19.87
CA ASP A 165 7.07 15.27 -20.93
C ASP A 165 7.61 16.63 -20.47
N SER A 166 7.76 16.83 -19.16
CA SER A 166 8.58 17.93 -18.66
C SER A 166 9.35 17.52 -17.40
N TYR A 167 10.61 17.92 -17.35
CA TYR A 167 11.44 17.86 -16.14
C TYR A 167 10.78 18.60 -14.94
N ARG A 168 9.76 19.43 -15.21
CA ARG A 168 9.01 20.21 -14.23
C ARG A 168 7.97 19.36 -13.46
N ASP A 169 7.53 18.23 -14.01
CA ASP A 169 6.48 17.40 -13.43
C ASP A 169 7.01 16.33 -12.47
N LYS A 170 8.26 16.49 -12.01
CA LYS A 170 8.86 15.59 -11.05
C LYS A 170 8.15 15.68 -9.69
N ILE A 171 7.85 14.53 -9.11
CA ILE A 171 7.42 14.46 -7.72
C ILE A 171 8.67 14.53 -6.85
N LYS A 172 8.86 15.64 -6.15
CA LYS A 172 9.93 15.79 -5.15
C LYS A 172 9.51 15.11 -3.86
N LEU A 173 10.49 14.50 -3.19
CA LEU A 173 10.28 13.77 -1.95
C LEU A 173 11.25 14.27 -0.88
N ASN A 174 10.75 14.42 0.35
CA ASN A 174 11.55 14.68 1.53
C ASN A 174 11.70 13.40 2.34
N LEU A 175 12.93 12.97 2.62
CA LEU A 175 13.20 11.81 3.46
C LEU A 175 12.78 12.10 4.91
N VAL A 176 11.93 11.24 5.45
CA VAL A 176 11.48 11.29 6.84
C VAL A 176 12.33 10.38 7.71
N SER A 177 12.50 9.13 7.28
CA SER A 177 13.31 8.14 8.00
C SER A 177 13.79 7.03 7.06
N THR A 178 14.82 6.32 7.48
CA THR A 178 15.29 5.09 6.87
C THR A 178 15.66 4.10 7.97
N ARG A 179 15.44 2.80 7.70
CA ARG A 179 15.78 1.72 8.62
C ARG A 179 16.28 0.48 7.86
N PRO A 180 17.50 0.01 8.10
CA PRO A 180 17.90 -1.30 7.63
C PRO A 180 17.35 -2.40 8.56
N PHE A 181 17.00 -3.56 7.96
CA PHE A 181 16.62 -4.77 8.68
C PHE A 181 17.68 -5.85 8.54
N THR A 182 17.72 -6.77 9.50
CA THR A 182 18.73 -7.85 9.53
C THR A 182 18.69 -8.76 8.31
N CYS A 183 17.53 -8.94 7.68
CA CYS A 183 17.35 -9.70 6.43
C CYS A 183 17.88 -8.98 5.18
N GLY A 184 18.39 -7.75 5.31
CA GLY A 184 18.94 -6.94 4.21
C GLY A 184 17.92 -6.03 3.52
N VAL A 185 16.64 -6.08 3.89
CA VAL A 185 15.64 -5.10 3.44
C VAL A 185 15.93 -3.74 4.06
N THR A 186 15.70 -2.66 3.30
CA THR A 186 15.82 -1.30 3.82
C THR A 186 14.49 -0.58 3.69
N GLU A 187 13.97 -0.06 4.80
CA GLU A 187 12.82 0.85 4.81
C GLU A 187 13.24 2.25 4.38
N LEU A 188 12.45 2.85 3.50
CA LEU A 188 12.52 4.25 3.13
C LEU A 188 11.15 4.89 3.37
N ASN A 189 11.10 5.97 4.13
CA ASN A 189 9.87 6.70 4.42
C ASN A 189 10.01 8.13 3.92
N TYR A 190 9.16 8.51 2.97
CA TYR A 190 9.17 9.82 2.33
C TYR A 190 7.84 10.53 2.45
N THR A 191 7.87 11.86 2.53
CA THR A 191 6.71 12.71 2.26
C THR A 191 6.86 13.36 0.88
N VAL A 192 5.73 13.59 0.21
CA VAL A 192 5.70 14.35 -1.03
C VAL A 192 5.90 15.83 -0.73
N ASP A 193 6.87 16.45 -1.41
CA ASP A 193 7.09 17.89 -1.38
C ASP A 193 6.09 18.56 -2.33
N ARG A 194 5.24 19.42 -1.79
CA ARG A 194 4.19 20.14 -2.53
C ARG A 194 4.45 21.64 -2.64
N GLN A 195 5.74 22.01 -2.55
CA GLN A 195 6.12 23.42 -2.77
C GLN A 195 6.07 23.83 -4.23
#